data_c9c05e7a222d4a41c81e635b048b6290
#
_entry.id   c9c05e7a222d4a41c81e635b048b6290
#
_cell.length_a   1.000
_cell.length_b   1.000
_cell.length_c   1.000
_cell.angle_alpha   90.00
_cell.angle_beta   90.00
_cell.angle_gamma   90.00
#
_symmetry.space_group_name_H-M   'P 1'
#
loop_
_entity.id
_entity.type
_entity.pdbx_description
1 polymer ?
#
loop_
_entity_poly.entity_id
_entity_poly.type
_entity_poly.pdbx_seq_one_letter_code
_entity_poly.pdbx_strand_id
1 'polypeptide(L)'
;RTRRRSPARADVLILEDGALPGRRDVVRGGGPLGGLFDSLAAELAPWLSAAPPVPSEKALLSRDGGRCESCGTTLAFDPGSPRKHQCPHCDRMHEGTLHDRAWIMSYQLWLAERALQGALFHLLRGSAAHAQFARDTIRAYADRYATYPNRDNVLGPTRLFFSTYLESIWLVQICLAADCLAAAGDHGTAEIARERIAEPSSAIIAGYDEGMSNRQVWNNAALIAARLLLGRDRDVDVLVHGPSGVEAQLSRALLPGGTWYEGENYHQFALRGLWYCVTMLEIAGANLRDDLRDRFQRAFAAPFATALPDFTMPSRKDSQYAVSLRQWRIAELTELGFARRQDPVLGGALLRMYGDDIERRDTGRWRSTADVERNTPASALARVDLGWRALLHAMPVLPRLARVEARSAMLESQGYSVFRRDGGIYVGVEFGQSGGGHGHPDRLNLTLYQNETRWLDDLGTGSYVDPSLHWYRSTLAHNAPLVNGRSQPIRDGRLLAYDEREGLGWIVGELSIPEDGVRLERAIVVAPDYLIDELRWEASEDVVVDLPWHFEALPSSGVPAGMGGSLRPEDGFIHLRDVEQLTTAPGMLFAKDGSLVVSPRFDGRLTVYTATAP
;
A
#
# COMPACT_ATOMS: atom_id res chain seq x y z
N ARG A 1 8.80 24.35 -22.68
CA ARG A 1 8.84 25.77 -22.21
C ARG A 1 8.00 25.85 -20.95
N THR A 2 8.61 25.76 -19.78
CA THR A 2 7.98 25.99 -18.49
C THR A 2 7.49 27.43 -18.41
N ARG A 3 6.20 27.64 -18.16
CA ARG A 3 5.65 28.99 -17.95
C ARG A 3 6.26 29.56 -16.67
N ARG A 4 6.93 30.71 -16.73
CA ARG A 4 7.36 31.47 -15.55
C ARG A 4 6.11 31.84 -14.74
N ARG A 5 6.02 31.40 -13.48
CA ARG A 5 5.01 31.92 -12.55
C ARG A 5 5.20 33.43 -12.39
N SER A 6 4.15 34.19 -12.65
CA SER A 6 4.10 35.62 -12.35
C SER A 6 3.92 35.81 -10.85
N PRO A 7 4.65 36.73 -10.16
CA PRO A 7 4.53 36.95 -8.73
C PRO A 7 3.16 37.46 -8.23
N ALA A 8 2.18 37.63 -9.14
CA ALA A 8 0.87 38.18 -8.81
C ALA A 8 -0.28 37.16 -8.84
N ARG A 9 -0.03 35.85 -9.01
CA ARG A 9 -1.08 34.82 -9.09
C ARG A 9 -1.19 34.03 -7.78
N ALA A 10 -2.43 33.84 -7.32
CA ALA A 10 -2.80 33.05 -6.15
C ALA A 10 -2.83 31.54 -6.44
N ASP A 11 -1.88 31.04 -7.24
CA ASP A 11 -1.83 29.65 -7.66
C ASP A 11 -1.03 28.82 -6.66
N VAL A 12 -1.56 27.68 -6.27
CA VAL A 12 -0.89 26.72 -5.37
C VAL A 12 -0.26 25.58 -6.16
N LEU A 13 0.80 24.98 -5.64
CA LEU A 13 1.59 23.91 -6.28
C LEU A 13 0.77 22.69 -6.72
N ILE A 14 -0.38 22.47 -6.08
CA ILE A 14 -1.25 21.32 -6.31
C ILE A 14 -2.65 21.71 -6.84
N LEU A 15 -2.86 22.92 -7.31
CA LEU A 15 -4.15 23.36 -7.83
C LEU A 15 -3.95 24.15 -9.11
N GLU A 16 -4.71 23.83 -10.16
CA GLU A 16 -4.66 24.53 -11.44
C GLU A 16 -5.00 26.01 -11.31
N ASP A 17 -4.37 26.81 -12.17
CA ASP A 17 -4.60 28.24 -12.25
C ASP A 17 -6.09 28.57 -12.40
N GLY A 18 -6.60 29.43 -11.52
CA GLY A 18 -8.01 29.85 -11.55
C GLY A 18 -9.00 28.85 -10.97
N ALA A 19 -8.60 27.67 -10.52
CA ALA A 19 -9.51 26.69 -9.92
C ALA A 19 -9.92 27.02 -8.47
N LEU A 20 -9.14 27.82 -7.77
CA LEU A 20 -9.34 28.13 -6.34
C LEU A 20 -10.73 28.73 -6.01
N PRO A 21 -11.28 29.70 -6.78
CA PRO A 21 -12.63 30.23 -6.51
C PRO A 21 -13.70 29.14 -6.53
N GLY A 22 -13.69 28.26 -7.55
CA GLY A 22 -14.64 27.15 -7.64
C GLY A 22 -14.52 26.16 -6.46
N ARG A 23 -13.29 25.89 -5.98
CA ARG A 23 -13.08 25.04 -4.80
C ARG A 23 -13.57 25.69 -3.51
N ARG A 24 -13.41 27.00 -3.36
CA ARG A 24 -14.01 27.77 -2.27
C ARG A 24 -15.53 27.65 -2.23
N ASP A 25 -16.18 27.75 -3.40
CA ASP A 25 -17.64 27.66 -3.50
C ASP A 25 -18.12 26.24 -3.15
N VAL A 26 -17.46 25.20 -3.63
CA VAL A 26 -17.75 23.80 -3.30
C VAL A 26 -17.65 23.53 -1.80
N VAL A 27 -16.57 24.02 -1.16
CA VAL A 27 -16.34 23.81 0.28
C VAL A 27 -17.31 24.62 1.15
N ARG A 28 -17.77 25.80 0.68
CA ARG A 28 -18.78 26.60 1.39
C ARG A 28 -20.20 26.09 1.19
N GLY A 29 -20.42 25.33 0.13
CA GLY A 29 -21.72 24.70 -0.13
C GLY A 29 -22.06 23.60 0.87
N GLY A 30 -23.35 23.28 1.01
CA GLY A 30 -23.86 22.24 1.91
C GLY A 30 -23.70 20.80 1.39
N GLY A 31 -22.85 20.58 0.36
CA GLY A 31 -22.63 19.27 -0.23
C GLY A 31 -21.61 18.39 0.53
N PRO A 32 -21.37 17.14 0.06
CA PRO A 32 -20.47 16.19 0.74
C PRO A 32 -19.06 16.72 0.99
N LEU A 33 -18.48 17.52 0.06
CA LEU A 33 -17.15 18.11 0.25
C LEU A 33 -17.15 19.26 1.25
N GLY A 34 -18.27 19.96 1.43
CA GLY A 34 -18.46 20.90 2.53
C GLY A 34 -18.48 20.18 3.88
N GLY A 35 -19.20 19.06 3.96
CA GLY A 35 -19.20 18.18 5.13
C GLY A 35 -17.84 17.58 5.44
N LEU A 36 -17.08 17.17 4.41
CA LEU A 36 -15.68 16.74 4.56
C LEU A 36 -14.81 17.84 5.16
N PHE A 37 -14.92 19.07 4.64
CA PHE A 37 -14.19 20.19 5.22
C PHE A 37 -14.51 20.38 6.70
N ASP A 38 -15.79 20.39 7.06
CA ASP A 38 -16.23 20.57 8.46
C ASP A 38 -15.73 19.43 9.36
N SER A 39 -15.73 18.19 8.88
CA SER A 39 -15.16 17.03 9.58
C SER A 39 -13.66 17.19 9.84
N LEU A 40 -12.89 17.55 8.82
CA LEU A 40 -11.43 17.75 8.94
C LEU A 40 -11.10 18.98 9.82
N ALA A 41 -11.89 20.05 9.74
CA ALA A 41 -11.73 21.23 10.58
C ALA A 41 -12.04 20.91 12.05
N ALA A 42 -13.04 20.07 12.32
CA ALA A 42 -13.36 19.61 13.68
C ALA A 42 -12.23 18.77 14.29
N GLU A 43 -11.54 17.94 13.49
CA GLU A 43 -10.34 17.20 13.95
C GLU A 43 -9.18 18.13 14.34
N LEU A 44 -9.03 19.26 13.64
CA LEU A 44 -7.98 20.24 13.91
C LEU A 44 -8.33 21.21 15.05
N ALA A 45 -9.61 21.42 15.31
CA ALA A 45 -10.11 22.43 16.27
C ALA A 45 -9.48 22.37 17.68
N PRO A 46 -9.25 21.19 18.30
CA PRO A 46 -8.64 21.11 19.63
C PRO A 46 -7.22 21.72 19.70
N TRP A 47 -6.53 21.80 18.57
CA TRP A 47 -5.13 22.23 18.48
C TRP A 47 -4.97 23.71 18.08
N LEU A 48 -6.06 24.41 17.74
CA LEU A 48 -6.00 25.80 17.26
C LEU A 48 -5.70 26.83 18.37
N SER A 49 -6.02 26.51 19.62
CA SER A 49 -5.77 27.42 20.75
C SER A 49 -4.29 27.54 21.13
N ALA A 50 -3.53 26.46 20.93
CA ALA A 50 -2.08 26.43 21.10
C ALA A 50 -1.51 25.36 20.16
N ALA A 51 -0.66 25.78 19.23
CA ALA A 51 0.00 24.83 18.34
C ALA A 51 0.79 23.80 19.15
N PRO A 52 0.64 22.49 18.85
CA PRO A 52 1.37 21.45 19.55
C PRO A 52 2.88 21.64 19.38
N PRO A 53 3.71 21.32 20.39
CA PRO A 53 5.13 21.58 20.33
C PRO A 53 5.82 20.68 19.28
N VAL A 54 6.73 21.26 18.51
CA VAL A 54 7.65 20.48 17.68
C VAL A 54 8.62 19.73 18.61
N PRO A 55 8.75 18.38 18.49
CA PRO A 55 9.65 17.61 19.33
C PRO A 55 11.08 18.13 19.30
N SER A 56 11.78 18.11 20.44
CA SER A 56 13.20 18.49 20.50
C SER A 56 14.12 17.35 20.05
N GLU A 57 13.60 16.12 20.04
CA GLU A 57 14.35 14.92 19.71
C GLU A 57 14.01 14.44 18.30
N LYS A 58 15.02 13.86 17.66
CA LYS A 58 14.89 13.17 16.38
C LYS A 58 14.16 11.84 16.58
N ALA A 59 13.26 11.50 15.67
CA ALA A 59 12.66 10.17 15.60
C ALA A 59 13.74 9.14 15.25
N LEU A 60 13.86 8.09 16.03
CA LEU A 60 14.78 6.98 15.78
C LEU A 60 13.99 5.70 15.52
N LEU A 61 14.56 4.80 14.71
CA LEU A 61 13.96 3.49 14.51
C LEU A 61 13.92 2.73 15.83
N SER A 62 12.71 2.37 16.23
CA SER A 62 12.47 1.46 17.34
C SER A 62 11.73 0.25 16.80
N ARG A 63 12.43 -0.90 16.74
CA ARG A 63 11.86 -2.10 16.10
C ARG A 63 10.55 -2.51 16.74
N ASP A 64 10.43 -2.45 18.05
CA ASP A 64 9.25 -2.89 18.80
C ASP A 64 8.44 -1.72 19.40
N GLY A 65 8.90 -0.48 19.20
CA GLY A 65 8.32 0.68 19.88
C GLY A 65 6.88 1.02 19.50
N GLY A 66 6.43 0.61 18.32
CA GLY A 66 5.06 0.80 17.86
C GLY A 66 4.13 -0.37 18.18
N ARG A 67 4.56 -1.39 18.96
CA ARG A 67 3.81 -2.62 19.18
C ARG A 67 3.59 -2.91 20.66
N CYS A 68 2.49 -3.58 20.93
CA CYS A 68 2.21 -4.12 22.26
C CYS A 68 3.13 -5.33 22.53
N GLU A 69 3.88 -5.28 23.62
CA GLU A 69 4.77 -6.38 24.04
C GLU A 69 4.03 -7.68 24.37
N SER A 70 2.73 -7.59 24.66
CA SER A 70 1.93 -8.75 25.12
C SER A 70 1.20 -9.47 24.00
N CYS A 71 0.73 -8.75 22.97
CA CYS A 71 -0.10 -9.32 21.91
C CYS A 71 0.37 -8.93 20.50
N GLY A 72 1.48 -8.22 20.37
CA GLY A 72 2.05 -7.84 19.08
C GLY A 72 1.24 -6.78 18.29
N THR A 73 0.06 -6.38 18.76
CA THR A 73 -0.79 -5.40 18.08
C THR A 73 -0.13 -4.04 18.02
N THR A 74 -0.29 -3.33 16.91
CA THR A 74 0.19 -1.94 16.76
C THR A 74 -0.50 -1.04 17.79
N LEU A 75 0.31 -0.24 18.51
CA LEU A 75 -0.19 0.70 19.51
C LEU A 75 -0.99 1.83 18.85
N ALA A 76 -2.00 2.33 19.56
CA ALA A 76 -2.78 3.46 19.10
C ALA A 76 -1.92 4.73 19.09
N PHE A 77 -1.99 5.49 18.00
CA PHE A 77 -1.38 6.81 17.94
C PHE A 77 -2.34 7.86 18.47
N ASP A 78 -1.95 8.55 19.52
CA ASP A 78 -2.65 9.71 20.07
C ASP A 78 -1.66 10.90 20.11
N PRO A 79 -1.88 11.96 19.32
CA PRO A 79 -1.00 13.11 19.29
C PRO A 79 -0.93 13.86 20.62
N GLY A 80 -1.93 13.72 21.50
CA GLY A 80 -1.99 14.29 22.84
C GLY A 80 -1.27 13.47 23.91
N SER A 81 -0.79 12.27 23.58
CA SER A 81 -0.22 11.33 24.56
C SER A 81 1.22 10.92 24.22
N PRO A 82 2.21 11.81 24.40
CA PRO A 82 3.59 11.57 23.96
C PRO A 82 4.36 10.53 24.79
N ARG A 83 3.84 10.12 25.95
CA ARG A 83 4.51 9.24 26.91
C ARG A 83 3.72 8.00 27.30
N LYS A 84 2.46 7.90 26.85
CA LYS A 84 1.56 6.79 27.17
C LYS A 84 0.92 6.27 25.89
N HIS A 85 1.10 4.98 25.63
CA HIS A 85 0.74 4.36 24.35
C HIS A 85 -0.17 3.18 24.60
N GLN A 86 -1.43 3.30 24.25
CA GLN A 86 -2.45 2.27 24.50
C GLN A 86 -2.46 1.21 23.41
N CYS A 87 -2.55 -0.06 23.82
CA CYS A 87 -2.86 -1.15 22.91
C CYS A 87 -4.37 -1.19 22.66
N PRO A 88 -4.85 -1.09 21.41
CA PRO A 88 -6.28 -1.11 21.11
C PRO A 88 -6.91 -2.51 21.22
N HIS A 89 -6.10 -3.57 21.38
CA HIS A 89 -6.59 -4.95 21.49
C HIS A 89 -6.71 -5.42 22.94
N CYS A 90 -5.69 -5.20 23.76
CA CYS A 90 -5.67 -5.69 25.15
C CYS A 90 -5.72 -4.57 26.19
N ASP A 91 -5.94 -3.32 25.79
CA ASP A 91 -6.03 -2.11 26.61
C ASP A 91 -4.81 -1.80 27.50
N ARG A 92 -3.71 -2.55 27.34
CA ARG A 92 -2.47 -2.29 28.09
C ARG A 92 -1.86 -0.96 27.68
N MET A 93 -1.37 -0.23 28.69
CA MET A 93 -0.59 0.98 28.52
C MET A 93 0.89 0.63 28.48
N HIS A 94 1.60 1.23 27.54
CA HIS A 94 3.05 1.12 27.37
C HIS A 94 3.69 2.50 27.54
N GLU A 95 4.82 2.52 28.21
CA GLU A 95 5.61 3.72 28.49
C GLU A 95 7.10 3.45 28.22
N GLY A 96 7.87 4.50 28.01
CA GLY A 96 9.31 4.43 27.86
C GLY A 96 9.83 4.83 26.48
N THR A 97 11.13 5.08 26.42
CA THR A 97 11.82 5.67 25.27
C THR A 97 11.60 4.92 23.96
N LEU A 98 11.44 3.59 24.04
CA LEU A 98 11.21 2.74 22.88
C LEU A 98 9.92 3.14 22.16
N HIS A 99 8.82 3.26 22.90
CA HIS A 99 7.50 3.61 22.40
C HIS A 99 7.41 5.11 22.05
N ASP A 100 8.04 5.97 22.86
CA ASP A 100 8.09 7.41 22.60
C ASP A 100 8.76 7.74 21.26
N ARG A 101 9.80 7.02 20.87
CA ARG A 101 10.48 7.21 19.57
C ARG A 101 9.61 6.85 18.37
N ALA A 102 8.83 5.78 18.48
CA ALA A 102 7.84 5.42 17.46
C ALA A 102 6.72 6.47 17.39
N TRP A 103 6.28 6.98 18.54
CA TRP A 103 5.33 8.09 18.62
C TRP A 103 5.86 9.36 17.96
N ILE A 104 7.13 9.77 18.23
CA ILE A 104 7.74 10.97 17.62
C ILE A 104 7.70 10.86 16.08
N MET A 105 7.98 9.69 15.50
CA MET A 105 7.92 9.50 14.06
C MET A 105 6.51 9.82 13.51
N SER A 106 5.49 9.20 14.09
CA SER A 106 4.10 9.41 13.66
C SER A 106 3.65 10.85 13.93
N TYR A 107 4.08 11.42 15.05
CA TYR A 107 3.73 12.79 15.44
C TYR A 107 4.32 13.85 14.51
N GLN A 108 5.59 13.72 14.10
CA GLN A 108 6.22 14.64 13.14
C GLN A 108 5.46 14.68 11.82
N LEU A 109 5.08 13.51 11.31
CA LEU A 109 4.31 13.40 10.06
C LEU A 109 2.89 13.94 10.23
N TRP A 110 2.23 13.60 11.35
CA TRP A 110 0.91 14.14 11.70
C TRP A 110 0.91 15.66 11.80
N LEU A 111 1.88 16.25 12.52
CA LEU A 111 1.95 17.70 12.73
C LEU A 111 2.18 18.46 11.42
N ALA A 112 3.04 17.94 10.54
CA ALA A 112 3.26 18.54 9.22
C ALA A 112 1.98 18.52 8.37
N GLU A 113 1.23 17.43 8.37
CA GLU A 113 -0.06 17.36 7.67
C GLU A 113 -1.11 18.29 8.28
N ARG A 114 -1.14 18.43 9.61
CA ARG A 114 -2.02 19.42 10.28
C ARG A 114 -1.65 20.85 9.92
N ALA A 115 -0.35 21.16 9.78
CA ALA A 115 0.09 22.48 9.31
C ALA A 115 -0.40 22.75 7.87
N LEU A 116 -0.31 21.77 6.99
CA LEU A 116 -0.88 21.88 5.64
C LEU A 116 -2.40 22.07 5.68
N GLN A 117 -3.11 21.30 6.47
CA GLN A 117 -4.58 21.46 6.60
C GLN A 117 -4.94 22.84 7.15
N GLY A 118 -4.22 23.35 8.15
CA GLY A 118 -4.42 24.71 8.64
C GLY A 118 -4.23 25.78 7.56
N ALA A 119 -3.15 25.69 6.80
CA ALA A 119 -2.90 26.61 5.69
C ALA A 119 -3.98 26.51 4.59
N LEU A 120 -4.36 25.29 4.23
CA LEU A 120 -5.39 25.02 3.22
C LEU A 120 -6.78 25.52 3.68
N PHE A 121 -7.16 25.29 4.94
CA PHE A 121 -8.47 25.71 5.46
C PHE A 121 -8.57 27.22 5.54
N HIS A 122 -7.45 27.89 5.87
CA HIS A 122 -7.38 29.35 5.73
C HIS A 122 -7.56 29.78 4.26
N LEU A 123 -6.84 29.16 3.35
CA LEU A 123 -6.93 29.46 1.91
C LEU A 123 -8.36 29.30 1.37
N LEU A 124 -9.08 28.25 1.81
CA LEU A 124 -10.43 27.90 1.34
C LEU A 124 -11.54 28.73 1.99
N ARG A 125 -11.49 28.92 3.33
CA ARG A 125 -12.57 29.60 4.09
C ARG A 125 -12.15 30.86 4.83
N GLY A 126 -10.88 31.26 4.80
CA GLY A 126 -10.39 32.54 5.39
C GLY A 126 -10.23 32.51 6.91
N SER A 127 -10.12 31.34 7.55
CA SER A 127 -10.00 31.22 9.01
C SER A 127 -8.63 31.68 9.53
N ALA A 128 -8.59 32.75 10.33
CA ALA A 128 -7.37 33.28 10.91
C ALA A 128 -6.71 32.32 11.92
N ALA A 129 -7.51 31.57 12.70
CA ALA A 129 -6.99 30.60 13.65
C ALA A 129 -6.24 29.46 12.97
N HIS A 130 -6.77 28.95 11.86
CA HIS A 130 -6.11 27.93 11.05
C HIS A 130 -4.80 28.45 10.42
N ALA A 131 -4.79 29.69 9.92
CA ALA A 131 -3.56 30.32 9.43
C ALA A 131 -2.51 30.46 10.54
N GLN A 132 -2.93 30.90 11.75
CA GLN A 132 -2.02 31.07 12.88
C GLN A 132 -1.39 29.74 13.29
N PHE A 133 -2.18 28.68 13.39
CA PHE A 133 -1.69 27.33 13.67
C PHE A 133 -0.61 26.89 12.65
N ALA A 134 -0.87 27.06 11.35
CA ALA A 134 0.09 26.71 10.30
C ALA A 134 1.38 27.54 10.39
N ARG A 135 1.27 28.85 10.63
CA ARG A 135 2.43 29.75 10.82
C ARG A 135 3.29 29.34 11.99
N ASP A 136 2.67 29.10 13.15
CA ASP A 136 3.39 28.77 14.38
C ASP A 136 4.11 27.43 14.23
N THR A 137 3.46 26.44 13.59
CA THR A 137 4.07 25.14 13.31
C THR A 137 5.26 25.26 12.36
N ILE A 138 5.12 25.99 11.24
CA ILE A 138 6.22 26.19 10.28
C ILE A 138 7.39 26.91 10.94
N ARG A 139 7.14 27.98 11.71
CA ARG A 139 8.20 28.72 12.42
C ARG A 139 8.89 27.85 13.45
N ALA A 140 8.15 27.07 14.25
CA ALA A 140 8.73 26.15 15.21
C ALA A 140 9.62 25.10 14.55
N TYR A 141 9.26 24.57 13.38
CA TYR A 141 10.14 23.71 12.59
C TYR A 141 11.36 24.48 12.06
N ALA A 142 11.19 25.67 11.53
CA ALA A 142 12.29 26.48 11.02
C ALA A 142 13.33 26.78 12.09
N ASP A 143 12.89 27.02 13.32
CA ASP A 143 13.79 27.29 14.47
C ASP A 143 14.55 26.05 14.92
N ARG A 144 14.00 24.85 14.70
CA ARG A 144 14.58 23.59 15.18
C ARG A 144 15.28 22.76 14.10
N TYR A 145 14.90 22.88 12.85
CA TYR A 145 15.35 21.97 11.79
C TYR A 145 16.87 21.80 11.75
N ALA A 146 17.62 22.90 11.81
CA ALA A 146 19.08 22.86 11.78
C ALA A 146 19.71 22.24 13.04
N THR A 147 18.98 22.17 14.16
CA THR A 147 19.48 21.60 15.42
C THR A 147 19.41 20.08 15.46
N TYR A 148 18.55 19.46 14.65
CA TYR A 148 18.48 18.00 14.59
C TYR A 148 19.75 17.42 13.95
N PRO A 149 20.32 16.37 14.55
CA PRO A 149 21.54 15.75 14.01
C PRO A 149 21.26 14.91 12.77
N ASN A 150 22.12 15.01 11.74
CA ASN A 150 22.11 14.09 10.60
C ASN A 150 23.00 12.87 10.94
N ARG A 151 22.58 12.07 11.89
CA ARG A 151 23.24 10.83 12.33
C ARG A 151 22.21 9.86 12.89
N ASP A 152 22.64 8.64 13.18
CA ASP A 152 21.76 7.54 13.66
C ASP A 152 20.65 7.22 12.65
N ASN A 153 21.00 7.28 11.38
CA ASN A 153 20.12 7.00 10.27
C ASN A 153 20.16 5.51 9.89
N VAL A 154 19.05 4.99 9.43
CA VAL A 154 18.94 3.61 8.92
C VAL A 154 19.01 3.59 7.40
N LEU A 155 18.26 4.47 6.74
CA LEU A 155 18.19 4.55 5.27
C LEU A 155 18.39 6.00 4.80
N GLY A 156 19.62 6.30 4.44
CA GLY A 156 20.03 7.59 3.91
C GLY A 156 20.05 8.75 4.92
N PRO A 157 20.49 9.93 4.49
CA PRO A 157 20.64 11.11 5.33
C PRO A 157 19.28 11.72 5.70
N THR A 158 19.11 12.11 6.95
CA THR A 158 17.88 12.76 7.43
C THR A 158 18.12 13.44 8.78
N ARG A 159 17.42 14.57 9.04
CA ARG A 159 17.51 15.30 10.32
C ARG A 159 16.38 14.93 11.27
N LEU A 160 15.15 14.80 10.82
CA LEU A 160 14.00 14.58 11.70
C LEU A 160 13.72 13.11 11.98
N PHE A 161 14.12 12.21 11.08
CA PHE A 161 13.74 10.81 11.09
C PHE A 161 14.95 9.87 11.05
N PHE A 162 14.69 8.58 10.91
CA PHE A 162 15.72 7.57 10.71
C PHE A 162 15.89 7.17 9.22
N SER A 163 15.04 7.69 8.34
CA SER A 163 15.07 7.40 6.89
C SER A 163 14.72 8.63 6.07
N THR A 164 15.41 8.81 4.94
CA THR A 164 15.23 9.95 4.03
C THR A 164 13.80 10.10 3.53
N TYR A 165 13.14 9.00 3.14
CA TYR A 165 11.78 9.06 2.60
C TYR A 165 10.74 9.59 3.60
N LEU A 166 10.94 9.39 4.91
CA LEU A 166 10.06 9.96 5.94
C LEU A 166 10.21 11.48 6.02
N GLU A 167 11.45 11.98 5.90
CA GLU A 167 11.69 13.43 5.80
C GLU A 167 11.10 13.98 4.50
N SER A 168 11.14 13.21 3.43
CA SER A 168 10.51 13.58 2.16
C SER A 168 8.99 13.72 2.27
N ILE A 169 8.30 12.77 2.91
CA ILE A 169 6.86 12.87 3.18
C ILE A 169 6.55 14.13 4.00
N TRP A 170 7.32 14.38 5.03
CA TRP A 170 7.20 15.57 5.89
C TRP A 170 7.45 16.87 5.09
N LEU A 171 8.52 16.91 4.28
CA LEU A 171 8.88 18.10 3.51
C LEU A 171 7.81 18.48 2.48
N VAL A 172 7.19 17.51 1.80
CA VAL A 172 6.06 17.77 0.89
C VAL A 172 4.96 18.53 1.61
N GLN A 173 4.57 18.10 2.81
CA GLN A 173 3.50 18.74 3.59
C GLN A 173 3.88 20.18 3.97
N ILE A 174 5.11 20.41 4.42
CA ILE A 174 5.58 21.75 4.80
C ILE A 174 5.69 22.67 3.58
N CYS A 175 6.20 22.18 2.45
CA CYS A 175 6.26 22.99 1.22
C CYS A 175 4.86 23.40 0.74
N LEU A 176 3.91 22.50 0.77
CA LEU A 176 2.52 22.79 0.38
C LEU A 176 1.82 23.73 1.37
N ALA A 177 2.09 23.58 2.67
CA ALA A 177 1.58 24.50 3.69
C ALA A 177 2.10 25.94 3.47
N ALA A 178 3.40 26.07 3.22
CA ALA A 178 4.03 27.37 2.95
C ALA A 178 3.48 28.01 1.65
N ASP A 179 3.25 27.20 0.61
CA ASP A 179 2.69 27.64 -0.65
C ASP A 179 1.23 28.11 -0.50
N CYS A 180 0.39 27.37 0.24
CA CYS A 180 -0.97 27.78 0.58
C CYS A 180 -1.02 29.11 1.36
N LEU A 181 -0.09 29.31 2.32
CA LEU A 181 0.03 30.57 3.07
C LEU A 181 0.45 31.73 2.14
N ALA A 182 1.42 31.50 1.25
CA ALA A 182 1.83 32.49 0.25
C ALA A 182 0.68 32.88 -0.68
N ALA A 183 -0.09 31.91 -1.15
CA ALA A 183 -1.29 32.12 -1.98
C ALA A 183 -2.39 32.90 -1.24
N ALA A 184 -2.41 32.80 0.09
CA ALA A 184 -3.29 33.58 0.96
C ALA A 184 -2.70 34.95 1.37
N GLY A 185 -1.49 35.33 0.88
CA GLY A 185 -0.83 36.61 1.13
C GLY A 185 0.23 36.60 2.24
N ASP A 186 0.47 35.48 2.90
CA ASP A 186 1.54 35.36 3.93
C ASP A 186 2.87 34.95 3.29
N HIS A 187 3.52 35.91 2.65
CA HIS A 187 4.82 35.70 2.02
C HIS A 187 5.97 35.57 3.06
N GLY A 188 5.83 36.18 4.25
CA GLY A 188 6.85 36.16 5.28
C GLY A 188 7.07 34.76 5.86
N THR A 189 6.01 34.03 6.20
CA THR A 189 6.12 32.65 6.66
C THR A 189 6.60 31.72 5.55
N ALA A 190 6.16 31.96 4.31
CA ALA A 190 6.63 31.18 3.15
C ALA A 190 8.14 31.37 2.93
N GLU A 191 8.68 32.58 3.09
CA GLU A 191 10.12 32.83 2.96
C GLU A 191 10.93 32.12 4.04
N ILE A 192 10.49 32.17 5.29
CA ILE A 192 11.09 31.41 6.39
C ILE A 192 11.12 29.89 6.07
N ALA A 193 10.03 29.35 5.53
CA ALA A 193 9.97 27.94 5.12
C ALA A 193 10.96 27.64 3.98
N ARG A 194 11.09 28.52 2.99
CA ARG A 194 12.05 28.39 1.88
C ARG A 194 13.48 28.31 2.39
N GLU A 195 13.90 29.32 3.15
CA GLU A 195 15.30 29.47 3.57
C GLU A 195 15.73 28.44 4.62
N ARG A 196 14.87 28.19 5.61
CA ARG A 196 15.26 27.46 6.81
C ARG A 196 14.80 26.01 6.83
N ILE A 197 13.92 25.59 5.89
CA ILE A 197 13.40 24.23 5.79
C ILE A 197 13.63 23.66 4.40
N ALA A 198 13.02 24.25 3.37
CA ALA A 198 12.98 23.64 2.02
C ALA A 198 14.38 23.56 1.40
N GLU A 199 15.18 24.61 1.48
CA GLU A 199 16.55 24.64 0.96
C GLU A 199 17.43 23.57 1.64
N PRO A 200 17.63 23.55 2.98
CA PRO A 200 18.53 22.59 3.60
C PRO A 200 18.01 21.16 3.59
N SER A 201 16.68 20.92 3.68
CA SER A 201 16.12 19.57 3.63
C SER A 201 16.23 18.98 2.22
N SER A 202 15.87 19.76 1.18
CA SER A 202 15.99 19.28 -0.19
C SER A 202 17.43 19.00 -0.59
N ALA A 203 18.40 19.74 -0.07
CA ALA A 203 19.83 19.48 -0.31
C ALA A 203 20.27 18.11 0.26
N ILE A 204 19.75 17.75 1.44
CA ILE A 204 20.03 16.45 2.07
C ILE A 204 19.38 15.32 1.24
N ILE A 205 18.10 15.46 0.89
CA ILE A 205 17.35 14.44 0.13
C ILE A 205 17.98 14.25 -1.26
N ALA A 206 18.37 15.30 -1.95
CA ALA A 206 18.98 15.22 -3.28
C ALA A 206 20.32 14.48 -3.29
N GLY A 207 20.99 14.37 -2.17
CA GLY A 207 22.24 13.62 -2.00
C GLY A 207 22.08 12.11 -1.89
N TYR A 208 20.84 11.59 -1.94
CA TYR A 208 20.55 10.16 -1.73
C TYR A 208 19.54 9.62 -2.75
N ASP A 209 20.01 8.70 -3.59
CA ASP A 209 19.19 8.04 -4.62
C ASP A 209 18.90 6.59 -4.22
N GLU A 210 17.63 6.25 -4.12
CA GLU A 210 17.13 4.91 -3.78
C GLU A 210 16.70 4.11 -5.02
N GLY A 211 17.02 4.57 -6.22
CA GLY A 211 16.78 3.88 -7.48
C GLY A 211 15.28 3.70 -7.80
N MET A 212 14.91 2.50 -8.26
CA MET A 212 13.52 2.13 -8.52
C MET A 212 12.90 1.63 -7.23
N SER A 213 12.28 2.51 -6.46
CA SER A 213 11.63 2.15 -5.20
C SER A 213 10.48 3.11 -4.84
N ASN A 214 9.53 2.60 -4.07
CA ASN A 214 8.45 3.41 -3.53
C ASN A 214 8.96 4.60 -2.70
N ARG A 215 10.12 4.45 -2.03
CA ARG A 215 10.76 5.53 -1.25
C ARG A 215 11.33 6.62 -2.15
N GLN A 216 11.95 6.25 -3.29
CA GLN A 216 12.44 7.23 -4.26
C GLN A 216 11.30 8.06 -4.86
N VAL A 217 10.12 7.48 -5.03
CA VAL A 217 8.94 8.25 -5.45
C VAL A 217 8.64 9.40 -4.49
N TRP A 218 8.70 9.17 -3.17
CA TRP A 218 8.51 10.20 -2.17
C TRP A 218 9.67 11.21 -2.15
N ASN A 219 10.91 10.77 -2.35
CA ASN A 219 12.06 11.67 -2.49
C ASN A 219 11.86 12.61 -3.69
N ASN A 220 11.41 12.07 -4.83
CA ASN A 220 11.08 12.88 -6.01
C ASN A 220 9.96 13.88 -5.72
N ALA A 221 8.88 13.47 -5.04
CA ALA A 221 7.78 14.35 -4.69
C ALA A 221 8.24 15.53 -3.82
N ALA A 222 9.08 15.25 -2.82
CA ALA A 222 9.64 16.28 -1.95
C ALA A 222 10.56 17.26 -2.69
N LEU A 223 11.42 16.74 -3.55
CA LEU A 223 12.33 17.56 -4.35
C LEU A 223 11.57 18.44 -5.34
N ILE A 224 10.52 17.91 -5.99
CA ILE A 224 9.65 18.69 -6.88
C ILE A 224 8.96 19.80 -6.08
N ALA A 225 8.33 19.49 -4.96
CA ALA A 225 7.66 20.48 -4.11
C ALA A 225 8.62 21.60 -3.66
N ALA A 226 9.82 21.21 -3.19
CA ALA A 226 10.84 22.16 -2.76
C ALA A 226 11.36 23.02 -3.91
N ARG A 227 11.69 22.45 -5.09
CA ARG A 227 12.16 23.21 -6.25
C ARG A 227 11.13 24.22 -6.74
N LEU A 228 9.86 23.83 -6.82
CA LEU A 228 8.78 24.72 -7.22
C LEU A 228 8.55 25.83 -6.16
N LEU A 229 8.57 25.51 -4.87
CA LEU A 229 8.45 26.50 -3.80
C LEU A 229 9.60 27.52 -3.82
N LEU A 230 10.83 27.05 -4.12
CA LEU A 230 12.02 27.88 -4.23
C LEU A 230 12.11 28.68 -5.54
N GLY A 231 11.15 28.52 -6.46
CA GLY A 231 11.17 29.19 -7.78
C GLY A 231 12.25 28.64 -8.72
N ARG A 232 12.72 27.41 -8.49
CA ARG A 232 13.75 26.74 -9.29
C ARG A 232 13.14 25.78 -10.31
N ASP A 233 12.15 26.23 -11.07
CA ASP A 233 11.35 25.41 -12.00
C ASP A 233 12.22 24.69 -13.05
N ARG A 234 13.36 25.27 -13.45
CA ARG A 234 14.28 24.65 -14.42
C ARG A 234 15.01 23.43 -13.86
N ASP A 235 15.16 23.34 -12.55
CA ASP A 235 15.87 22.23 -11.89
C ASP A 235 14.97 21.00 -11.73
N VAL A 236 13.70 21.10 -12.16
CA VAL A 236 12.74 20.00 -12.13
C VAL A 236 12.99 18.99 -13.25
N ASP A 237 13.61 19.39 -14.37
CA ASP A 237 13.85 18.52 -15.52
C ASP A 237 14.65 17.25 -15.15
N VAL A 238 15.63 17.36 -14.25
CA VAL A 238 16.41 16.21 -13.79
C VAL A 238 15.57 15.25 -12.93
N LEU A 239 14.58 15.78 -12.21
CA LEU A 239 13.66 14.98 -11.39
C LEU A 239 12.60 14.28 -12.26
N VAL A 240 12.32 14.81 -13.45
CA VAL A 240 11.44 14.17 -14.44
C VAL A 240 12.19 13.10 -15.23
N HIS A 241 13.32 13.47 -15.86
CA HIS A 241 14.00 12.66 -16.88
C HIS A 241 15.24 11.91 -16.37
N GLY A 242 15.65 12.13 -15.12
CA GLY A 242 16.80 11.45 -14.51
C GLY A 242 16.62 9.93 -14.39
N PRO A 243 17.71 9.19 -14.11
CA PRO A 243 17.70 7.72 -14.09
C PRO A 243 16.73 7.13 -13.05
N SER A 244 16.47 7.84 -11.94
CA SER A 244 15.51 7.50 -10.89
C SER A 244 14.35 8.51 -10.82
N GLY A 245 14.21 9.36 -11.86
CA GLY A 245 13.18 10.39 -11.96
C GLY A 245 11.78 9.84 -12.18
N VAL A 246 10.79 10.75 -12.25
CA VAL A 246 9.37 10.39 -12.33
C VAL A 246 9.06 9.53 -13.56
N GLU A 247 9.61 9.86 -14.74
CA GLU A 247 9.41 9.03 -15.95
C GLU A 247 10.03 7.64 -15.81
N ALA A 248 11.19 7.52 -15.15
CA ALA A 248 11.80 6.23 -14.87
C ALA A 248 10.92 5.39 -13.92
N GLN A 249 10.39 5.99 -12.85
CA GLN A 249 9.45 5.31 -11.93
C GLN A 249 8.17 4.85 -12.67
N LEU A 250 7.57 5.73 -13.47
CA LEU A 250 6.37 5.43 -14.26
C LEU A 250 6.61 4.39 -15.38
N SER A 251 7.80 4.33 -15.96
CA SER A 251 8.06 3.43 -17.07
C SER A 251 8.60 2.06 -16.67
N ARG A 252 9.31 1.96 -15.54
CA ARG A 252 10.01 0.74 -15.12
C ARG A 252 9.45 0.11 -13.85
N ALA A 253 9.10 0.93 -12.85
CA ALA A 253 8.59 0.44 -11.58
C ALA A 253 7.06 0.32 -11.56
N LEU A 254 6.34 1.22 -12.22
CA LEU A 254 4.92 1.07 -12.49
C LEU A 254 4.76 0.20 -13.75
N LEU A 255 4.27 -1.02 -13.58
CA LEU A 255 4.14 -2.01 -14.65
C LEU A 255 3.11 -1.58 -15.71
N PRO A 256 3.14 -2.11 -16.94
CA PRO A 256 2.20 -1.76 -18.00
C PRO A 256 0.72 -1.84 -17.61
N GLY A 257 0.35 -2.80 -16.77
CA GLY A 257 -1.00 -2.95 -16.21
C GLY A 257 -1.39 -1.89 -15.17
N GLY A 258 -0.46 -1.03 -14.75
CA GLY A 258 -0.71 0.01 -13.76
C GLY A 258 -0.38 -0.39 -12.32
N THR A 259 0.06 -1.62 -12.06
CA THR A 259 0.45 -2.05 -10.71
C THR A 259 1.92 -1.73 -10.44
N TRP A 260 2.23 -1.36 -9.22
CA TRP A 260 3.59 -1.19 -8.75
C TRP A 260 4.28 -2.55 -8.56
N TYR A 261 5.53 -2.70 -9.03
CA TYR A 261 6.22 -3.99 -9.11
C TYR A 261 6.46 -4.68 -7.75
N GLU A 262 6.51 -3.90 -6.65
CA GLU A 262 6.73 -4.40 -5.29
C GLU A 262 5.48 -5.05 -4.66
N GLY A 263 4.34 -5.05 -5.34
CA GLY A 263 3.09 -5.66 -4.87
C GLY A 263 2.03 -4.66 -4.41
N GLU A 264 0.89 -5.20 -3.98
CA GLU A 264 -0.34 -4.45 -3.75
C GLU A 264 -0.23 -3.42 -2.62
N ASN A 265 0.42 -3.78 -1.53
CA ASN A 265 0.61 -2.88 -0.39
C ASN A 265 1.47 -1.67 -0.77
N TYR A 266 2.63 -1.95 -1.39
CA TYR A 266 3.54 -0.91 -1.86
C TYR A 266 2.98 -0.11 -3.03
N HIS A 267 2.05 -0.69 -3.80
CA HIS A 267 1.33 0.03 -4.84
C HIS A 267 0.60 1.25 -4.29
N GLN A 268 -0.17 1.09 -3.23
CA GLN A 268 -0.91 2.20 -2.61
C GLN A 268 0.02 3.28 -2.05
N PHE A 269 1.14 2.88 -1.48
CA PHE A 269 2.13 3.80 -0.95
C PHE A 269 2.84 4.59 -2.07
N ALA A 270 3.28 3.90 -3.13
CA ALA A 270 3.91 4.52 -4.29
C ALA A 270 2.93 5.42 -5.08
N LEU A 271 1.67 4.98 -5.26
CA LEU A 271 0.66 5.75 -5.97
C LEU A 271 0.38 7.10 -5.31
N ARG A 272 0.37 7.16 -3.98
CA ARG A 272 0.24 8.44 -3.25
C ARG A 272 1.40 9.39 -3.54
N GLY A 273 2.63 8.89 -3.53
CA GLY A 273 3.81 9.69 -3.89
C GLY A 273 3.80 10.12 -5.36
N LEU A 274 3.46 9.21 -6.28
CA LEU A 274 3.30 9.50 -7.71
C LEU A 274 2.22 10.55 -7.96
N TRP A 275 1.13 10.52 -7.18
CA TRP A 275 0.08 11.52 -7.29
C TRP A 275 0.63 12.94 -7.04
N TYR A 276 1.45 13.14 -6.00
CA TYR A 276 2.10 14.42 -5.77
C TYR A 276 3.03 14.80 -6.92
N CYS A 277 3.89 13.87 -7.35
CA CYS A 277 4.80 14.12 -8.46
C CYS A 277 4.06 14.58 -9.72
N VAL A 278 3.13 13.75 -10.19
CA VAL A 278 2.42 14.01 -11.47
C VAL A 278 1.56 15.27 -11.37
N THR A 279 0.81 15.45 -10.28
CA THR A 279 -0.06 16.62 -10.10
C THR A 279 0.74 17.92 -10.10
N MET A 280 1.82 18.01 -9.33
CA MET A 280 2.67 19.20 -9.30
C MET A 280 3.34 19.48 -10.65
N LEU A 281 3.80 18.42 -11.34
CA LEU A 281 4.43 18.56 -12.66
C LEU A 281 3.44 19.02 -13.73
N GLU A 282 2.24 18.47 -13.76
CA GLU A 282 1.18 18.90 -14.69
C GLU A 282 0.81 20.38 -14.48
N ILE A 283 0.64 20.80 -13.22
CA ILE A 283 0.34 22.20 -12.87
C ILE A 283 1.51 23.13 -13.23
N ALA A 284 2.73 22.69 -13.02
CA ALA A 284 3.94 23.43 -13.41
C ALA A 284 4.14 23.46 -14.95
N GLY A 285 3.34 22.73 -15.71
CA GLY A 285 3.42 22.65 -17.17
C GLY A 285 4.58 21.80 -17.67
N ALA A 286 5.07 20.86 -16.86
CA ALA A 286 6.08 19.90 -17.28
C ALA A 286 5.49 18.89 -18.28
N ASN A 287 6.29 18.54 -19.29
CA ASN A 287 5.85 17.67 -20.38
C ASN A 287 6.14 16.20 -20.06
N LEU A 288 5.23 15.54 -19.34
CA LEU A 288 5.26 14.09 -19.21
C LEU A 288 4.74 13.43 -20.47
N ARG A 289 5.33 12.31 -20.87
CA ARG A 289 4.90 11.51 -22.02
C ARG A 289 3.48 10.98 -21.83
N ASP A 290 2.67 10.99 -22.89
CA ASP A 290 1.27 10.58 -22.82
C ASP A 290 1.08 9.10 -22.42
N ASP A 291 1.96 8.21 -22.90
CA ASP A 291 1.92 6.78 -22.52
C ASP A 291 2.14 6.57 -21.02
N LEU A 292 2.96 7.43 -20.38
CA LEU A 292 3.20 7.40 -18.94
C LEU A 292 2.06 8.02 -18.13
N ARG A 293 1.41 9.06 -18.66
CA ARG A 293 0.15 9.59 -18.07
C ARG A 293 -0.95 8.55 -18.11
N ASP A 294 -1.11 7.82 -19.20
CA ASP A 294 -2.09 6.73 -19.32
C ASP A 294 -1.76 5.57 -18.37
N ARG A 295 -0.48 5.24 -18.21
CA ARG A 295 -0.03 4.22 -17.25
C ARG A 295 -0.33 4.66 -15.82
N PHE A 296 -0.02 5.91 -15.47
CA PHE A 296 -0.38 6.48 -14.17
C PHE A 296 -1.90 6.46 -13.93
N GLN A 297 -2.71 6.77 -14.95
CA GLN A 297 -4.16 6.69 -14.84
C GLN A 297 -4.65 5.26 -14.57
N ARG A 298 -4.06 4.24 -15.23
CA ARG A 298 -4.38 2.84 -14.96
C ARG A 298 -4.04 2.41 -13.53
N ALA A 299 -3.05 3.05 -12.90
CA ALA A 299 -2.64 2.70 -11.55
C ALA A 299 -3.77 2.85 -10.51
N PHE A 300 -4.69 3.79 -10.69
CA PHE A 300 -5.82 3.95 -9.79
C PHE A 300 -6.80 2.78 -9.85
N ALA A 301 -6.96 2.14 -11.02
CA ALA A 301 -7.89 1.03 -11.23
C ALA A 301 -7.25 -0.35 -10.99
N ALA A 302 -5.94 -0.46 -11.06
CA ALA A 302 -5.21 -1.73 -11.00
C ALA A 302 -5.53 -2.62 -9.78
N PRO A 303 -5.69 -2.10 -8.54
CA PRO A 303 -6.01 -2.92 -7.37
C PRO A 303 -7.36 -3.65 -7.49
N PHE A 304 -8.31 -3.09 -8.23
CA PHE A 304 -9.65 -3.67 -8.37
C PHE A 304 -9.71 -4.85 -9.34
N ALA A 305 -8.73 -4.97 -10.24
CA ALA A 305 -8.62 -6.12 -11.14
C ALA A 305 -8.28 -7.42 -10.38
N THR A 306 -7.44 -7.30 -9.33
CA THR A 306 -6.98 -8.45 -8.53
C THR A 306 -7.79 -8.67 -7.25
N ALA A 307 -8.64 -7.73 -6.83
CA ALA A 307 -9.39 -7.80 -5.58
C ALA A 307 -10.16 -9.11 -5.42
N LEU A 308 -10.13 -9.70 -4.23
CA LEU A 308 -10.93 -10.86 -3.87
C LEU A 308 -12.43 -10.50 -3.78
N PRO A 309 -13.33 -11.49 -3.78
CA PRO A 309 -14.77 -11.24 -3.67
C PRO A 309 -15.19 -10.49 -2.41
N ASP A 310 -14.49 -10.67 -1.29
CA ASP A 310 -14.70 -9.95 -0.02
C ASP A 310 -14.15 -8.51 -0.02
N PHE A 311 -13.68 -8.04 -1.16
CA PHE A 311 -13.11 -6.71 -1.37
C PHE A 311 -11.81 -6.46 -0.60
N THR A 312 -10.99 -7.50 -0.49
CA THR A 312 -9.61 -7.40 0.02
C THR A 312 -8.60 -7.50 -1.13
N MET A 313 -7.39 -7.04 -0.87
CA MET A 313 -6.27 -7.27 -1.79
C MET A 313 -5.75 -8.71 -1.67
N PRO A 314 -5.21 -9.31 -2.74
CA PRO A 314 -4.40 -10.51 -2.61
C PRO A 314 -3.19 -10.23 -1.70
N SER A 315 -2.91 -11.18 -0.81
CA SER A 315 -1.80 -11.06 0.14
C SER A 315 -0.47 -11.49 -0.48
N ARG A 316 -0.15 -10.93 -1.64
CA ARG A 316 1.05 -11.28 -2.42
C ARG A 316 2.25 -10.48 -1.96
N LYS A 317 3.44 -11.12 -2.02
CA LYS A 317 4.70 -10.45 -1.68
C LYS A 317 4.67 -9.91 -0.25
N ASP A 318 5.34 -8.81 0.05
CA ASP A 318 5.27 -8.16 1.36
C ASP A 318 3.94 -7.42 1.61
N SER A 319 2.83 -7.93 1.10
CA SER A 319 1.49 -7.43 1.44
C SER A 319 1.01 -8.05 2.75
N GLN A 320 0.33 -7.26 3.58
CA GLN A 320 -0.30 -7.77 4.79
C GLN A 320 -1.50 -8.64 4.44
N TYR A 321 -1.86 -9.56 5.36
CA TYR A 321 -2.98 -10.45 5.19
C TYR A 321 -4.32 -9.72 5.13
N ALA A 322 -5.14 -10.08 4.15
CA ALA A 322 -6.54 -9.68 3.99
C ALA A 322 -6.80 -8.16 4.09
N VAL A 323 -5.93 -7.34 3.49
CA VAL A 323 -6.10 -5.88 3.49
C VAL A 323 -7.36 -5.47 2.77
N SER A 324 -8.30 -4.88 3.48
CA SER A 324 -9.54 -4.36 2.88
C SER A 324 -9.27 -3.18 1.97
N LEU A 325 -9.89 -3.18 0.79
CA LEU A 325 -9.94 -2.02 -0.11
C LEU A 325 -10.91 -0.93 0.39
N ARG A 326 -11.79 -1.24 1.36
CA ARG A 326 -12.70 -0.27 1.96
C ARG A 326 -11.98 0.52 3.07
N GLN A 327 -11.07 1.37 2.66
CA GLN A 327 -10.32 2.28 3.53
C GLN A 327 -10.40 3.69 2.97
N TRP A 328 -10.49 4.70 3.85
CA TRP A 328 -10.64 6.10 3.43
C TRP A 328 -9.51 6.58 2.49
N ARG A 329 -8.28 6.11 2.69
CA ARG A 329 -7.13 6.46 1.85
C ARG A 329 -7.25 5.92 0.44
N ILE A 330 -7.76 4.68 0.32
CA ILE A 330 -7.97 4.03 -0.98
C ILE A 330 -9.17 4.70 -1.67
N ALA A 331 -10.24 5.01 -0.92
CA ALA A 331 -11.39 5.73 -1.44
C ALA A 331 -11.00 7.13 -1.92
N GLU A 332 -10.16 7.86 -1.18
CA GLU A 332 -9.64 9.17 -1.63
C GLU A 332 -8.89 9.04 -2.95
N LEU A 333 -7.90 8.14 -3.05
CA LEU A 333 -7.16 7.92 -4.31
C LEU A 333 -8.08 7.50 -5.45
N THR A 334 -9.07 6.66 -5.17
CA THR A 334 -10.07 6.22 -6.17
C THR A 334 -10.89 7.42 -6.68
N GLU A 335 -11.34 8.33 -5.80
CA GLU A 335 -12.01 9.57 -6.22
C GLU A 335 -11.10 10.51 -7.02
N LEU A 336 -9.83 10.62 -6.63
CA LEU A 336 -8.85 11.43 -7.38
C LEU A 336 -8.63 10.85 -8.78
N GLY A 337 -8.49 9.54 -8.91
CA GLY A 337 -8.39 8.85 -10.20
C GLY A 337 -9.67 8.98 -11.04
N PHE A 338 -10.84 8.89 -10.41
CA PHE A 338 -12.13 9.03 -11.05
C PHE A 338 -12.39 10.47 -11.53
N ALA A 339 -11.96 11.47 -10.77
CA ALA A 339 -12.07 12.87 -11.17
C ALA A 339 -11.18 13.20 -12.38
N ARG A 340 -10.02 12.56 -12.51
CA ARG A 340 -9.13 12.70 -13.68
C ARG A 340 -9.71 12.07 -14.94
N ARG A 341 -10.27 10.88 -14.82
CA ARG A 341 -10.93 10.14 -15.90
C ARG A 341 -12.06 9.30 -15.27
N GLN A 342 -13.28 9.53 -15.66
CA GLN A 342 -14.46 8.83 -15.16
C GLN A 342 -14.46 7.36 -15.63
N ASP A 343 -13.48 6.61 -15.14
CA ASP A 343 -13.32 5.19 -15.43
C ASP A 343 -14.43 4.38 -14.75
N PRO A 344 -15.20 3.55 -15.49
CA PRO A 344 -16.27 2.73 -14.92
C PRO A 344 -15.80 1.81 -13.77
N VAL A 345 -14.58 1.28 -13.84
CA VAL A 345 -14.01 0.41 -12.78
C VAL A 345 -13.87 1.20 -11.47
N LEU A 346 -13.35 2.42 -11.54
CA LEU A 346 -13.24 3.30 -10.38
C LEU A 346 -14.63 3.70 -9.85
N GLY A 347 -15.59 3.98 -10.74
CA GLY A 347 -16.97 4.25 -10.34
C GLY A 347 -17.61 3.08 -9.61
N GLY A 348 -17.45 1.86 -10.12
CA GLY A 348 -17.93 0.63 -9.49
C GLY A 348 -17.26 0.34 -8.14
N ALA A 349 -15.97 0.65 -8.02
CA ALA A 349 -15.22 0.53 -6.77
C ALA A 349 -15.73 1.54 -5.71
N LEU A 350 -15.94 2.81 -6.09
CA LEU A 350 -16.52 3.83 -5.19
C LEU A 350 -17.91 3.43 -4.69
N LEU A 351 -18.77 2.92 -5.59
CA LEU A 351 -20.08 2.41 -5.19
C LEU A 351 -19.97 1.29 -4.16
N ARG A 352 -19.00 0.39 -4.33
CA ARG A 352 -18.76 -0.70 -3.38
C ARG A 352 -18.15 -0.22 -2.05
N MET A 353 -17.36 0.85 -2.07
CA MET A 353 -16.76 1.43 -0.86
C MET A 353 -17.79 2.17 -0.01
N TYR A 354 -18.63 2.98 -0.63
CA TYR A 354 -19.63 3.80 0.06
C TYR A 354 -20.92 3.03 0.38
N GLY A 355 -21.21 1.94 -0.36
CA GLY A 355 -22.48 1.22 -0.24
C GLY A 355 -23.67 2.06 -0.73
N ASP A 356 -24.86 1.71 -0.26
CA ASP A 356 -26.09 2.41 -0.62
C ASP A 356 -26.34 3.67 0.26
N ASP A 357 -25.54 3.86 1.32
CA ASP A 357 -25.71 4.94 2.30
C ASP A 357 -24.45 5.84 2.32
N ILE A 358 -24.49 6.88 1.50
CA ILE A 358 -23.37 7.81 1.29
C ILE A 358 -23.16 8.77 2.48
N GLU A 359 -24.06 8.77 3.46
CA GLU A 359 -24.08 9.77 4.55
C GLU A 359 -23.52 9.28 5.90
N ARG A 360 -23.11 8.02 6.04
CA ARG A 360 -22.64 7.48 7.32
C ARG A 360 -21.21 7.92 7.66
N ARG A 361 -21.03 8.33 8.91
CA ARG A 361 -19.75 8.77 9.49
C ARG A 361 -19.05 7.62 10.20
N ASP A 362 -17.77 7.39 9.89
CA ASP A 362 -16.88 6.70 10.81
C ASP A 362 -16.25 7.74 11.73
N THR A 363 -16.64 7.72 13.00
CA THR A 363 -16.21 8.71 13.97
C THR A 363 -15.05 8.18 14.79
N GLY A 364 -13.91 8.85 14.77
CA GLY A 364 -12.94 8.75 15.84
C GLY A 364 -11.53 8.31 15.52
N ARG A 365 -11.04 8.48 14.30
CA ARG A 365 -9.62 8.23 13.99
C ARG A 365 -8.96 9.45 13.39
N TRP A 366 -7.76 9.74 13.89
CA TRP A 366 -6.89 10.76 13.29
C TRP A 366 -6.55 10.34 11.87
N ARG A 367 -6.98 11.13 10.88
CA ARG A 367 -6.60 10.93 9.49
C ARG A 367 -5.21 11.47 9.29
N SER A 368 -4.27 10.58 9.05
CA SER A 368 -2.91 10.94 8.68
C SER A 368 -2.44 10.04 7.54
N THR A 369 -1.85 10.62 6.51
CA THR A 369 -1.20 9.86 5.43
C THR A 369 0.05 9.13 5.90
N ALA A 370 0.50 9.47 7.11
CA ALA A 370 1.64 8.85 7.77
C ALA A 370 1.28 7.63 8.61
N ASP A 371 -0.01 7.39 8.90
CA ASP A 371 -0.39 6.17 9.57
C ASP A 371 0.02 5.00 8.69
N VAL A 372 0.95 4.24 9.21
CA VAL A 372 1.27 2.92 8.71
C VAL A 372 -0.04 2.13 8.67
N GLU A 373 -0.35 1.61 7.52
CA GLU A 373 -1.59 0.99 7.14
C GLU A 373 -2.15 0.10 8.23
N ARG A 374 -3.29 0.50 8.76
CA ARG A 374 -4.05 -0.35 9.65
C ARG A 374 -5.11 -1.04 8.83
N ASN A 375 -5.08 -2.34 8.89
CA ASN A 375 -5.99 -3.25 8.24
C ASN A 375 -7.40 -3.25 8.83
N THR A 376 -7.89 -2.10 9.29
CA THR A 376 -9.23 -2.03 9.85
C THR A 376 -10.17 -1.56 8.75
N PRO A 377 -10.98 -2.46 8.18
CA PRO A 377 -12.01 -2.06 7.24
C PRO A 377 -12.98 -1.13 7.95
N ALA A 378 -13.35 -0.04 7.29
CA ALA A 378 -14.49 0.74 7.73
C ALA A 378 -15.76 -0.11 7.50
N SER A 379 -16.65 -0.19 8.48
CA SER A 379 -17.96 -0.83 8.32
C SER A 379 -18.80 -0.12 7.27
N ALA A 380 -18.61 1.20 7.11
CA ALA A 380 -19.16 2.04 6.06
C ALA A 380 -18.21 3.22 5.85
N LEU A 381 -18.02 3.64 4.60
CA LEU A 381 -17.32 4.87 4.24
C LEU A 381 -18.30 5.85 3.63
N ALA A 382 -18.06 7.12 3.89
CA ALA A 382 -18.73 8.23 3.23
C ALA A 382 -17.68 9.25 2.74
N ARG A 383 -18.07 10.15 1.86
CA ARG A 383 -17.16 11.18 1.34
C ARG A 383 -16.63 12.13 2.44
N VAL A 384 -17.35 12.24 3.55
CA VAL A 384 -16.90 13.01 4.73
C VAL A 384 -15.73 12.35 5.48
N ASP A 385 -15.41 11.09 5.17
CA ASP A 385 -14.29 10.34 5.76
C ASP A 385 -13.00 10.46 4.95
N LEU A 386 -13.04 11.09 3.78
CA LEU A 386 -11.88 11.26 2.91
C LEU A 386 -10.84 12.22 3.52
N GLY A 387 -9.66 12.27 2.92
CA GLY A 387 -8.63 13.22 3.29
C GLY A 387 -8.77 14.58 2.58
N TRP A 388 -7.87 15.49 2.92
CA TRP A 388 -7.88 16.88 2.43
C TRP A 388 -7.67 17.02 0.91
N ARG A 389 -7.05 16.03 0.24
CA ARG A 389 -6.83 16.06 -1.21
C ARG A 389 -8.16 16.07 -1.97
N ALA A 390 -9.16 15.39 -1.43
CA ALA A 390 -10.50 15.35 -2.01
C ALA A 390 -11.14 16.76 -2.07
N LEU A 391 -10.85 17.66 -1.11
CA LEU A 391 -11.32 19.05 -1.15
C LEU A 391 -10.88 19.79 -2.41
N LEU A 392 -9.70 19.47 -2.93
CA LEU A 392 -9.09 20.14 -4.08
C LEU A 392 -9.37 19.42 -5.41
N HIS A 393 -9.44 18.09 -5.40
CA HIS A 393 -9.37 17.31 -6.63
C HIS A 393 -10.56 16.37 -6.87
N ALA A 394 -11.34 16.01 -5.85
CA ALA A 394 -12.53 15.20 -6.06
C ALA A 394 -13.61 15.98 -6.82
N MET A 395 -14.47 15.27 -7.50
CA MET A 395 -15.64 15.87 -8.16
C MET A 395 -16.57 16.48 -7.10
N PRO A 396 -17.10 17.70 -7.30
CA PRO A 396 -18.05 18.30 -6.36
C PRO A 396 -19.25 17.40 -6.08
N VAL A 397 -19.79 16.81 -7.14
CA VAL A 397 -20.89 15.83 -7.10
C VAL A 397 -20.46 14.61 -7.88
N LEU A 398 -20.58 13.42 -7.29
CA LEU A 398 -20.37 12.18 -8.03
C LEU A 398 -21.57 11.96 -8.98
N PRO A 399 -21.32 11.56 -10.23
CA PRO A 399 -22.39 11.14 -11.12
C PRO A 399 -23.03 9.86 -10.57
N ARG A 400 -24.16 9.44 -11.17
CA ARG A 400 -24.74 8.14 -10.84
C ARG A 400 -23.74 7.03 -11.17
N LEU A 401 -23.26 6.37 -10.13
CA LEU A 401 -22.32 5.26 -10.26
C LEU A 401 -23.07 3.99 -10.67
N ALA A 402 -22.40 3.14 -11.43
CA ALA A 402 -22.93 1.84 -11.86
C ALA A 402 -22.08 0.71 -11.25
N ARG A 403 -22.73 -0.39 -10.90
CA ARG A 403 -22.03 -1.62 -10.51
C ARG A 403 -21.25 -2.15 -11.72
N VAL A 404 -19.98 -2.46 -11.50
CA VAL A 404 -19.12 -3.12 -12.48
C VAL A 404 -18.77 -4.50 -11.93
N GLU A 405 -19.08 -5.54 -12.69
CA GLU A 405 -18.71 -6.90 -12.34
C GLU A 405 -17.22 -7.10 -12.57
N ALA A 406 -16.55 -7.66 -11.59
CA ALA A 406 -15.16 -8.04 -11.71
C ALA A 406 -15.06 -9.28 -12.63
N ARG A 407 -14.22 -9.20 -13.66
CA ARG A 407 -13.99 -10.27 -14.63
C ARG A 407 -12.68 -10.98 -14.38
N SER A 408 -12.53 -12.17 -14.96
CA SER A 408 -11.22 -12.83 -15.07
C SER A 408 -10.22 -11.89 -15.74
N ALA A 409 -8.97 -11.93 -15.29
CA ALA A 409 -7.92 -11.04 -15.77
C ALA A 409 -6.58 -11.76 -15.86
N MET A 410 -5.91 -11.62 -17.00
CA MET A 410 -4.51 -11.98 -17.18
C MET A 410 -3.66 -10.71 -17.04
N LEU A 411 -2.83 -10.67 -16.03
CA LEU A 411 -1.97 -9.54 -15.69
C LEU A 411 -0.52 -9.95 -15.95
N GLU A 412 -0.18 -10.14 -17.21
CA GLU A 412 1.10 -10.72 -17.66
C GLU A 412 2.31 -9.95 -17.06
N SER A 413 2.26 -8.63 -17.09
CA SER A 413 3.35 -7.80 -16.53
C SER A 413 3.52 -7.94 -15.01
N GLN A 414 2.48 -8.34 -14.29
CA GLN A 414 2.54 -8.66 -12.87
C GLN A 414 2.94 -10.12 -12.62
N GLY A 415 2.79 -10.97 -13.65
CA GLY A 415 2.93 -12.40 -13.50
C GLY A 415 1.82 -13.04 -12.68
N TYR A 416 0.60 -12.52 -12.79
CA TYR A 416 -0.55 -12.95 -12.00
C TYR A 416 -1.79 -13.08 -12.87
N SER A 417 -2.56 -14.15 -12.67
CA SER A 417 -3.87 -14.30 -13.29
C SER A 417 -4.95 -14.47 -12.24
N VAL A 418 -6.15 -14.01 -12.57
CA VAL A 418 -7.36 -14.16 -11.77
C VAL A 418 -8.44 -14.76 -12.64
N PHE A 419 -8.98 -15.91 -12.25
CA PHE A 419 -10.19 -16.47 -12.83
C PHE A 419 -11.37 -16.22 -11.88
N ARG A 420 -12.50 -15.83 -12.46
CA ARG A 420 -13.74 -15.57 -11.73
C ARG A 420 -14.87 -16.36 -12.34
N ARG A 421 -15.71 -16.95 -11.50
CA ARG A 421 -16.91 -17.70 -11.91
C ARG A 421 -18.11 -17.23 -11.10
N ASP A 422 -19.28 -17.58 -11.58
CA ASP A 422 -20.53 -17.38 -10.83
C ASP A 422 -20.44 -18.06 -9.46
N GLY A 423 -21.23 -17.57 -8.50
CA GLY A 423 -21.14 -18.07 -7.14
C GLY A 423 -19.93 -17.54 -6.33
N GLY A 424 -19.26 -16.49 -6.82
CA GLY A 424 -18.16 -15.85 -6.09
C GLY A 424 -16.86 -16.64 -6.08
N ILE A 425 -16.66 -17.54 -7.05
CA ILE A 425 -15.39 -18.27 -7.20
C ILE A 425 -14.30 -17.30 -7.68
N TYR A 426 -13.18 -17.33 -7.00
CA TYR A 426 -11.95 -16.62 -7.35
C TYR A 426 -10.78 -17.59 -7.26
N VAL A 427 -10.00 -17.66 -8.35
CA VAL A 427 -8.77 -18.44 -8.41
C VAL A 427 -7.64 -17.51 -8.85
N GLY A 428 -6.67 -17.29 -7.98
CA GLY A 428 -5.48 -16.51 -8.26
C GLY A 428 -4.26 -17.40 -8.49
N VAL A 429 -3.46 -17.13 -9.52
CA VAL A 429 -2.25 -17.90 -9.82
C VAL A 429 -1.07 -16.96 -10.05
N GLU A 430 -0.03 -17.12 -9.25
CA GLU A 430 1.23 -16.40 -9.35
C GLU A 430 2.20 -17.16 -10.25
N PHE A 431 2.61 -16.57 -11.38
CA PHE A 431 3.49 -17.27 -12.33
C PHE A 431 4.71 -16.45 -12.79
N GLY A 432 4.75 -15.15 -12.52
CA GLY A 432 5.70 -14.26 -13.17
C GLY A 432 6.75 -13.64 -12.26
N GLN A 433 6.80 -12.31 -12.21
CA GLN A 433 7.90 -11.60 -11.55
C GLN A 433 7.90 -11.76 -10.04
N SER A 434 9.12 -11.85 -9.47
CA SER A 434 9.32 -12.03 -8.05
C SER A 434 8.98 -10.80 -7.19
N GLY A 435 9.10 -9.58 -7.73
CA GLY A 435 8.80 -8.34 -6.99
C GLY A 435 10.01 -7.69 -6.28
N GLY A 436 11.22 -8.08 -6.65
CA GLY A 436 12.44 -7.48 -6.12
C GLY A 436 12.64 -7.75 -4.63
N GLY A 437 13.08 -6.75 -3.88
CA GLY A 437 13.39 -6.89 -2.44
C GLY A 437 12.18 -7.16 -1.54
N HIS A 438 10.96 -6.99 -2.04
CA HIS A 438 9.71 -7.30 -1.36
C HIS A 438 9.03 -8.57 -1.91
N GLY A 439 9.70 -9.28 -2.81
CA GLY A 439 9.22 -10.53 -3.38
C GLY A 439 9.37 -11.71 -2.44
N HIS A 440 8.51 -12.70 -2.63
CA HIS A 440 8.57 -13.99 -1.95
C HIS A 440 8.98 -15.11 -2.92
N PRO A 441 9.54 -16.20 -2.45
CA PRO A 441 9.83 -17.39 -3.25
C PRO A 441 8.57 -18.25 -3.43
N ASP A 442 7.58 -17.73 -4.14
CA ASP A 442 6.20 -18.22 -4.21
C ASP A 442 5.70 -18.40 -5.65
N ARG A 443 6.63 -18.67 -6.60
CA ARG A 443 6.20 -18.91 -7.98
C ARG A 443 5.32 -20.16 -8.07
N LEU A 444 4.30 -20.07 -8.91
CA LEU A 444 3.26 -21.10 -9.06
C LEU A 444 2.33 -21.22 -7.83
N ASN A 445 2.24 -20.17 -6.98
CA ASN A 445 1.30 -20.11 -5.88
C ASN A 445 -0.15 -20.05 -6.38
N LEU A 446 -1.05 -20.73 -5.66
CA LEU A 446 -2.47 -20.84 -5.95
C LEU A 446 -3.30 -20.29 -4.79
N THR A 447 -4.21 -19.37 -5.08
CA THR A 447 -5.23 -18.89 -4.13
C THR A 447 -6.61 -19.32 -4.60
N LEU A 448 -7.42 -19.86 -3.71
CA LEU A 448 -8.82 -20.27 -4.00
C LEU A 448 -9.77 -19.68 -2.95
N TYR A 449 -10.77 -18.93 -3.44
CA TYR A 449 -11.84 -18.36 -2.63
C TYR A 449 -13.20 -18.69 -3.23
N GLN A 450 -14.16 -19.07 -2.40
CA GLN A 450 -15.54 -19.31 -2.81
C GLN A 450 -16.49 -19.18 -1.62
N ASN A 451 -17.68 -18.63 -1.84
CA ASN A 451 -18.75 -18.56 -0.83
C ASN A 451 -18.27 -17.98 0.51
N GLU A 452 -17.61 -16.82 0.45
CA GLU A 452 -17.05 -16.10 1.63
C GLU A 452 -15.98 -16.88 2.39
N THR A 453 -15.50 -18.01 1.84
CA THR A 453 -14.45 -18.83 2.44
C THR A 453 -13.16 -18.76 1.62
N ARG A 454 -12.05 -18.57 2.31
CA ARG A 454 -10.70 -18.67 1.77
C ARG A 454 -10.24 -20.12 1.89
N TRP A 455 -10.39 -20.88 0.79
CA TRP A 455 -10.08 -22.31 0.77
C TRP A 455 -8.58 -22.58 0.72
N LEU A 456 -7.87 -21.93 -0.20
CA LEU A 456 -6.42 -21.89 -0.27
C LEU A 456 -6.01 -20.43 -0.19
N ASP A 457 -5.38 -20.05 0.88
CA ASP A 457 -5.05 -18.65 1.13
C ASP A 457 -3.55 -18.40 1.08
N ASP A 458 -3.18 -17.16 0.85
CA ASP A 458 -1.81 -16.67 0.99
C ASP A 458 -1.76 -15.77 2.22
N LEU A 459 -0.83 -16.06 3.12
CA LEU A 459 -0.71 -15.34 4.39
C LEU A 459 0.00 -13.98 4.25
N GLY A 460 0.60 -13.72 3.08
CA GLY A 460 1.33 -12.48 2.83
C GLY A 460 2.59 -12.36 3.67
N THR A 461 2.78 -11.22 4.33
CA THR A 461 3.95 -10.97 5.15
C THR A 461 3.62 -10.80 6.63
N GLY A 462 4.52 -11.27 7.49
CA GLY A 462 4.51 -10.98 8.91
C GLY A 462 5.19 -9.64 9.25
N SER A 463 5.40 -9.42 10.54
CA SER A 463 6.13 -8.26 11.02
C SER A 463 7.61 -8.31 10.65
N TYR A 464 8.15 -7.23 10.11
CA TYR A 464 9.57 -7.10 9.78
C TYR A 464 10.53 -7.21 10.98
N VAL A 465 10.01 -7.20 12.19
CA VAL A 465 10.79 -7.27 13.44
C VAL A 465 10.60 -8.57 14.20
N ASP A 466 9.65 -9.41 13.77
CA ASP A 466 9.34 -10.69 14.40
C ASP A 466 10.11 -11.83 13.71
N PRO A 467 10.67 -12.79 14.45
CA PRO A 467 11.34 -13.97 13.88
C PRO A 467 10.46 -14.79 12.92
N SER A 468 9.13 -14.75 13.08
CA SER A 468 8.19 -15.41 12.17
C SER A 468 8.22 -14.83 10.73
N LEU A 469 8.87 -13.68 10.50
CA LEU A 469 9.07 -13.15 9.16
C LEU A 469 9.77 -14.18 8.24
N HIS A 470 10.68 -14.98 8.78
CA HIS A 470 11.36 -16.03 8.02
C HIS A 470 10.39 -17.11 7.51
N TRP A 471 9.33 -17.42 8.29
CA TRP A 471 8.24 -18.28 7.84
C TRP A 471 7.53 -17.66 6.64
N TYR A 472 6.99 -16.46 6.77
CA TYR A 472 6.21 -15.79 5.71
C TYR A 472 6.99 -15.59 4.42
N ARG A 473 8.33 -15.54 4.50
CA ARG A 473 9.23 -15.43 3.35
C ARG A 473 9.80 -16.76 2.88
N SER A 474 9.30 -17.88 3.35
CA SER A 474 9.63 -19.21 2.83
C SER A 474 8.59 -19.69 1.83
N THR A 475 8.97 -20.51 0.86
CA THR A 475 8.01 -21.13 -0.09
C THR A 475 6.95 -21.94 0.65
N LEU A 476 7.32 -22.54 1.78
CA LEU A 476 6.43 -23.37 2.57
C LEU A 476 5.23 -22.59 3.16
N ALA A 477 5.31 -21.26 3.27
CA ALA A 477 4.20 -20.41 3.71
C ALA A 477 3.17 -20.09 2.61
N HIS A 478 3.39 -20.57 1.40
CA HIS A 478 2.54 -20.34 0.23
C HIS A 478 2.03 -21.66 -0.34
N ASN A 479 0.99 -21.64 -1.14
CA ASN A 479 0.51 -22.81 -1.88
C ASN A 479 1.34 -23.03 -3.15
N ALA A 480 2.65 -23.07 -3.01
CA ALA A 480 3.65 -23.10 -4.08
C ALA A 480 4.61 -24.30 -3.93
N PRO A 481 5.03 -24.95 -5.03
CA PRO A 481 5.89 -26.12 -4.94
C PRO A 481 7.31 -25.78 -4.49
N LEU A 482 7.90 -26.63 -3.69
CA LEU A 482 9.31 -26.56 -3.29
C LEU A 482 10.03 -27.88 -3.58
N VAL A 483 11.34 -27.82 -3.77
CA VAL A 483 12.18 -28.95 -4.15
C VAL A 483 13.14 -29.30 -3.02
N ASN A 484 13.20 -30.60 -2.67
CA ASN A 484 14.09 -31.11 -1.62
C ASN A 484 13.96 -30.39 -0.29
N GLY A 485 12.74 -29.89 0.05
CA GLY A 485 12.44 -29.16 1.29
C GLY A 485 13.10 -27.78 1.40
N ARG A 486 13.53 -27.18 0.29
CA ARG A 486 14.14 -25.84 0.24
C ARG A 486 13.22 -24.86 -0.44
N SER A 487 13.19 -23.64 0.06
CA SER A 487 12.50 -22.53 -0.60
C SER A 487 13.06 -22.31 -2.00
N GLN A 488 12.16 -21.91 -2.91
CA GLN A 488 12.52 -21.51 -4.27
C GLN A 488 13.54 -20.36 -4.25
N PRO A 489 14.43 -20.25 -5.22
CA PRO A 489 15.24 -19.06 -5.40
C PRO A 489 14.33 -17.85 -5.75
N ILE A 490 14.72 -16.65 -5.33
CA ILE A 490 14.04 -15.40 -5.73
C ILE A 490 14.29 -15.19 -7.23
N ARG A 491 13.35 -15.66 -8.04
CA ARG A 491 13.44 -15.71 -9.50
C ARG A 491 12.07 -15.52 -10.13
N ASP A 492 12.06 -14.97 -11.32
CA ASP A 492 10.85 -14.86 -12.13
C ASP A 492 10.48 -16.22 -12.72
N GLY A 493 9.19 -16.52 -12.72
CA GLY A 493 8.63 -17.63 -13.47
C GLY A 493 8.20 -17.20 -14.87
N ARG A 494 7.62 -18.11 -15.63
CA ARG A 494 7.23 -17.90 -17.02
C ARG A 494 5.81 -18.41 -17.28
N LEU A 495 5.03 -17.63 -18.02
CA LEU A 495 3.77 -18.10 -18.59
C LEU A 495 4.03 -19.00 -19.80
N LEU A 496 3.48 -20.20 -19.81
CA LEU A 496 3.54 -21.11 -20.96
C LEU A 496 2.26 -21.08 -21.78
N ALA A 497 1.10 -21.04 -21.12
CA ALA A 497 -0.20 -21.00 -21.79
C ALA A 497 -1.25 -20.32 -20.92
N TYR A 498 -2.20 -19.66 -21.55
CA TYR A 498 -3.40 -19.11 -20.92
C TYR A 498 -4.53 -19.04 -21.93
N ASP A 499 -5.72 -19.42 -21.52
CA ASP A 499 -6.94 -19.13 -22.28
C ASP A 499 -8.16 -19.03 -21.33
N GLU A 500 -9.18 -18.31 -21.76
CA GLU A 500 -10.44 -18.11 -21.03
C GLU A 500 -11.59 -18.11 -22.05
N ARG A 501 -12.42 -19.15 -22.06
CA ARG A 501 -13.54 -19.31 -23.01
C ARG A 501 -14.75 -19.90 -22.33
N GLU A 502 -15.92 -19.30 -22.53
CA GLU A 502 -17.23 -19.87 -22.17
C GLU A 502 -17.32 -20.36 -20.70
N GLY A 503 -16.63 -19.64 -19.77
CA GLY A 503 -16.60 -20.01 -18.36
C GLY A 503 -15.60 -21.11 -18.00
N LEU A 504 -14.83 -21.63 -18.97
CA LEU A 504 -13.70 -22.52 -18.76
C LEU A 504 -12.41 -21.75 -19.01
N GLY A 505 -11.54 -21.69 -18.01
CA GLY A 505 -10.23 -21.05 -18.14
C GLY A 505 -9.10 -21.97 -17.73
N TRP A 506 -7.92 -21.76 -18.27
CA TRP A 506 -6.73 -22.48 -17.85
C TRP A 506 -5.48 -21.61 -17.96
N ILE A 507 -4.50 -21.96 -17.15
CA ILE A 507 -3.17 -21.35 -17.15
C ILE A 507 -2.13 -22.43 -16.91
N VAL A 508 -0.97 -22.29 -17.56
CA VAL A 508 0.22 -23.08 -17.30
C VAL A 508 1.37 -22.13 -17.01
N GLY A 509 1.90 -22.19 -15.80
CA GLY A 509 3.10 -21.47 -15.38
C GLY A 509 4.29 -22.41 -15.22
N GLU A 510 5.49 -21.87 -15.38
CA GLU A 510 6.76 -22.59 -15.26
C GLU A 510 7.70 -21.87 -14.29
N LEU A 511 8.41 -22.64 -13.48
CA LEU A 511 9.58 -22.18 -12.73
C LEU A 511 10.77 -23.11 -13.05
N SER A 512 11.87 -22.53 -13.52
CA SER A 512 13.13 -23.23 -13.70
C SER A 512 14.09 -22.94 -12.55
N ILE A 513 14.67 -24.00 -11.98
CA ILE A 513 15.67 -23.95 -10.89
C ILE A 513 16.94 -24.65 -11.41
N PRO A 514 17.76 -23.96 -12.24
CA PRO A 514 18.92 -24.56 -12.89
C PRO A 514 19.97 -25.07 -11.89
N GLU A 515 20.08 -24.46 -10.71
CA GLU A 515 20.99 -24.85 -9.64
C GLU A 515 20.71 -26.26 -9.13
N ASP A 516 19.45 -26.69 -9.18
CA ASP A 516 19.00 -28.02 -8.81
C ASP A 516 18.73 -28.92 -10.01
N GLY A 517 18.90 -28.39 -11.24
CA GLY A 517 18.58 -29.11 -12.48
C GLY A 517 17.10 -29.44 -12.61
N VAL A 518 16.22 -28.60 -12.02
CA VAL A 518 14.77 -28.87 -11.95
C VAL A 518 13.98 -27.83 -12.73
N ARG A 519 12.93 -28.30 -13.42
CA ARG A 519 11.89 -27.48 -14.04
C ARG A 519 10.54 -27.93 -13.51
N LEU A 520 9.79 -27.00 -12.94
CA LEU A 520 8.43 -27.20 -12.44
C LEU A 520 7.42 -26.56 -13.39
N GLU A 521 6.35 -27.25 -13.70
CA GLU A 521 5.20 -26.73 -14.44
C GLU A 521 3.93 -26.97 -13.62
N ARG A 522 3.11 -25.92 -13.44
CA ARG A 522 1.80 -26.05 -12.81
C ARG A 522 0.72 -25.60 -13.76
N ALA A 523 -0.21 -26.49 -14.05
CA ALA A 523 -1.37 -26.26 -14.89
C ALA A 523 -2.63 -26.17 -14.01
N ILE A 524 -3.36 -25.08 -14.12
CA ILE A 524 -4.62 -24.86 -13.41
C ILE A 524 -5.73 -24.75 -14.44
N VAL A 525 -6.77 -25.58 -14.32
CA VAL A 525 -8.01 -25.48 -15.10
C VAL A 525 -9.15 -25.09 -14.17
N VAL A 526 -9.85 -24.02 -14.50
CA VAL A 526 -10.95 -23.47 -13.70
C VAL A 526 -12.25 -23.58 -14.47
N ALA A 527 -13.09 -24.50 -14.04
CA ALA A 527 -14.46 -24.68 -14.53
C ALA A 527 -15.47 -24.00 -13.57
N PRO A 528 -16.78 -23.96 -13.92
CA PRO A 528 -17.79 -23.34 -13.05
C PRO A 528 -17.92 -23.98 -11.67
N ASP A 529 -17.68 -25.28 -11.54
CA ASP A 529 -17.95 -26.09 -10.35
C ASP A 529 -16.79 -27.00 -9.91
N TYR A 530 -15.66 -26.97 -10.61
CA TYR A 530 -14.45 -27.70 -10.23
C TYR A 530 -13.18 -26.99 -10.67
N LEU A 531 -12.08 -27.36 -10.03
CA LEU A 531 -10.72 -26.94 -10.36
C LEU A 531 -9.86 -28.20 -10.55
N ILE A 532 -9.01 -28.17 -11.58
CA ILE A 532 -7.92 -29.14 -11.75
C ILE A 532 -6.61 -28.41 -11.48
N ASP A 533 -5.80 -28.97 -10.60
CA ASP A 533 -4.47 -28.50 -10.26
C ASP A 533 -3.48 -29.63 -10.57
N GLU A 534 -2.67 -29.44 -11.60
CA GLU A 534 -1.68 -30.42 -12.05
C GLU A 534 -0.28 -29.84 -11.90
N LEU A 535 0.56 -30.48 -11.08
CA LEU A 535 1.96 -30.17 -10.94
C LEU A 535 2.80 -31.25 -11.64
N ARG A 536 3.64 -30.82 -12.57
CA ARG A 536 4.62 -31.65 -13.29
C ARG A 536 6.02 -31.13 -13.01
N TRP A 537 7.01 -32.02 -13.04
CA TRP A 537 8.40 -31.61 -12.97
C TRP A 537 9.31 -32.51 -13.80
N GLU A 538 10.40 -31.92 -14.24
CA GLU A 538 11.53 -32.60 -14.86
C GLU A 538 12.75 -32.30 -14.01
N ALA A 539 13.55 -33.33 -13.73
CA ALA A 539 14.75 -33.19 -12.91
C ALA A 539 15.89 -34.02 -13.49
N SER A 540 17.11 -33.51 -13.35
CA SER A 540 18.33 -34.23 -13.78
C SER A 540 18.75 -35.35 -12.81
N GLU A 541 18.28 -35.30 -11.58
CA GLU A 541 18.54 -36.24 -10.49
C GLU A 541 17.23 -36.55 -9.74
N ASP A 542 17.25 -37.55 -8.86
CA ASP A 542 16.11 -37.86 -8.01
C ASP A 542 15.83 -36.71 -7.03
N VAL A 543 14.59 -36.20 -7.04
CA VAL A 543 14.15 -35.11 -6.19
C VAL A 543 12.85 -35.44 -5.47
N VAL A 544 12.66 -34.79 -4.32
CA VAL A 544 11.36 -34.73 -3.63
C VAL A 544 10.73 -33.39 -3.92
N VAL A 545 9.50 -33.38 -4.42
CA VAL A 545 8.72 -32.15 -4.61
C VAL A 545 7.63 -32.11 -3.56
N ASP A 546 7.60 -31.04 -2.77
CA ASP A 546 6.56 -30.79 -1.78
C ASP A 546 5.60 -29.71 -2.32
N LEU A 547 4.29 -29.88 -2.10
CA LEU A 547 3.26 -28.89 -2.45
C LEU A 547 2.40 -28.63 -1.21
N PRO A 548 2.66 -27.53 -0.50
CA PRO A 548 1.85 -27.12 0.65
C PRO A 548 0.50 -26.57 0.20
N TRP A 549 -0.52 -26.81 1.01
CA TRP A 549 -1.85 -26.23 0.90
C TRP A 549 -2.27 -25.64 2.24
N HIS A 550 -2.53 -24.35 2.27
CA HIS A 550 -2.89 -23.63 3.48
C HIS A 550 -4.40 -23.47 3.59
N PHE A 551 -4.97 -24.10 4.60
CA PHE A 551 -6.39 -23.98 4.96
C PHE A 551 -6.52 -23.27 6.30
N GLU A 552 -7.57 -22.49 6.48
CA GLU A 552 -7.90 -21.86 7.78
C GLU A 552 -8.11 -22.91 8.88
N ALA A 553 -8.71 -24.06 8.54
CA ALA A 553 -8.84 -25.22 9.41
C ALA A 553 -8.70 -26.50 8.60
N LEU A 554 -8.13 -27.54 9.20
CA LEU A 554 -8.01 -28.85 8.57
C LEU A 554 -9.38 -29.40 8.14
N PRO A 555 -9.45 -30.11 7.00
CA PRO A 555 -10.65 -30.82 6.59
C PRO A 555 -11.11 -31.80 7.68
N SER A 556 -12.35 -31.73 8.09
CA SER A 556 -12.87 -32.43 9.28
C SER A 556 -13.34 -33.86 9.02
N SER A 557 -13.43 -34.30 7.76
CA SER A 557 -13.94 -35.64 7.44
C SER A 557 -13.15 -36.32 6.33
N GLY A 558 -13.00 -37.63 6.44
CA GLY A 558 -12.29 -38.47 5.47
C GLY A 558 -10.77 -38.50 5.63
N VAL A 559 -10.21 -37.78 6.59
CA VAL A 559 -8.78 -37.83 6.91
C VAL A 559 -8.53 -39.03 7.84
N PRO A 560 -7.70 -40.01 7.45
CA PRO A 560 -7.31 -41.09 8.35
C PRO A 560 -6.60 -40.53 9.58
N ALA A 561 -6.70 -41.24 10.71
CA ALA A 561 -5.90 -40.92 11.90
C ALA A 561 -4.41 -40.89 11.52
N GLY A 562 -3.77 -39.76 11.77
CA GLY A 562 -2.34 -39.60 11.54
C GLY A 562 -1.50 -40.39 12.57
N MET A 563 -0.32 -40.77 12.18
CA MET A 563 0.74 -41.21 13.13
C MET A 563 1.73 -40.06 13.28
N GLY A 564 2.32 -39.90 14.47
CA GLY A 564 3.32 -38.87 14.69
C GLY A 564 4.37 -38.86 13.57
N GLY A 565 4.50 -37.74 12.92
CA GLY A 565 5.38 -37.51 11.78
C GLY A 565 6.58 -36.64 12.18
N SER A 566 7.64 -36.74 11.41
CA SER A 566 8.79 -35.84 11.53
C SER A 566 9.05 -35.24 10.14
N LEU A 567 9.06 -33.93 10.08
CA LEU A 567 9.49 -33.20 8.91
C LEU A 567 10.96 -32.77 9.05
N ARG A 568 11.55 -32.37 7.95
CA ARG A 568 12.92 -31.85 7.92
C ARG A 568 13.03 -30.61 8.81
N PRO A 569 14.12 -30.48 9.62
CA PRO A 569 14.27 -29.33 10.51
C PRO A 569 14.87 -28.09 9.81
N GLU A 570 14.67 -27.93 8.51
CA GLU A 570 15.33 -26.92 7.68
C GLU A 570 14.31 -25.96 7.09
N ASP A 571 14.77 -24.74 6.73
CA ASP A 571 13.98 -23.70 6.09
C ASP A 571 12.66 -23.38 6.86
N GLY A 572 11.54 -23.21 6.18
CA GLY A 572 10.23 -22.97 6.78
C GLY A 572 9.71 -24.11 7.68
N PHE A 573 10.19 -25.34 7.48
CA PHE A 573 9.74 -26.51 8.25
C PHE A 573 9.99 -26.42 9.76
N ILE A 574 10.97 -25.64 10.21
CA ILE A 574 11.24 -25.41 11.65
C ILE A 574 10.07 -24.71 12.38
N HIS A 575 9.19 -24.06 11.65
CA HIS A 575 8.04 -23.35 12.21
C HIS A 575 6.80 -24.23 12.35
N LEU A 576 6.75 -25.40 11.70
CA LEU A 576 5.61 -26.29 11.73
C LEU A 576 5.52 -27.05 13.06
N ARG A 577 4.29 -27.22 13.55
CA ARG A 577 3.95 -27.91 14.78
C ARG A 577 2.91 -28.99 14.50
N ASP A 578 2.71 -29.89 15.45
CA ASP A 578 1.65 -30.91 15.43
C ASP A 578 1.68 -31.71 14.12
N VAL A 579 2.88 -32.14 13.70
CA VAL A 579 3.09 -32.84 12.45
C VAL A 579 2.57 -34.27 12.53
N GLU A 580 1.65 -34.62 11.66
CA GLU A 580 1.12 -35.96 11.50
C GLU A 580 1.30 -36.46 10.06
N GLN A 581 1.77 -37.69 9.91
CA GLN A 581 1.80 -38.35 8.60
C GLN A 581 0.50 -39.11 8.40
N LEU A 582 -0.21 -38.82 7.31
CA LEU A 582 -1.45 -39.48 6.97
C LEU A 582 -1.18 -40.77 6.19
N THR A 583 -2.01 -41.81 6.43
CA THR A 583 -2.03 -43.01 5.60
C THR A 583 -2.64 -42.65 4.24
N THR A 584 -1.86 -42.77 3.16
CA THR A 584 -2.31 -42.46 1.80
C THR A 584 -2.86 -43.69 1.11
N ALA A 585 -4.00 -43.54 0.42
CA ALA A 585 -4.59 -44.56 -0.48
C ALA A 585 -5.01 -43.92 -1.80
N PRO A 586 -4.96 -44.62 -2.92
CA PRO A 586 -5.52 -44.14 -4.16
C PRO A 586 -6.99 -43.75 -4.00
N GLY A 587 -7.36 -42.56 -4.48
CA GLY A 587 -8.75 -42.06 -4.41
C GLY A 587 -9.16 -41.51 -3.04
N MET A 588 -8.19 -41.21 -2.17
CA MET A 588 -8.45 -40.52 -0.89
C MET A 588 -9.16 -39.18 -1.13
N LEU A 589 -10.18 -38.91 -0.32
CA LEU A 589 -10.96 -37.68 -0.38
C LEU A 589 -10.73 -36.88 0.89
N PHE A 590 -10.46 -35.60 0.71
CA PHE A 590 -10.46 -34.62 1.80
C PHE A 590 -11.70 -33.75 1.62
N ALA A 591 -12.47 -33.57 2.65
CA ALA A 591 -13.65 -32.71 2.60
C ALA A 591 -13.68 -31.77 3.79
N LYS A 592 -13.97 -30.51 3.55
CA LYS A 592 -14.29 -29.51 4.57
C LYS A 592 -15.77 -29.19 4.48
N ASP A 593 -16.54 -29.56 5.52
CA ASP A 593 -17.97 -29.24 5.70
C ASP A 593 -18.87 -29.59 4.48
N GLY A 594 -18.47 -30.59 3.68
CA GLY A 594 -19.18 -31.00 2.46
C GLY A 594 -19.12 -29.99 1.31
N SER A 595 -18.37 -28.89 1.45
CA SER A 595 -18.32 -27.80 0.47
C SER A 595 -17.11 -27.88 -0.47
N LEU A 596 -16.01 -28.48 -0.01
CA LEU A 596 -14.81 -28.74 -0.82
C LEU A 596 -14.41 -30.19 -0.74
N VAL A 597 -14.25 -30.84 -1.90
CA VAL A 597 -13.74 -32.21 -2.00
C VAL A 597 -12.46 -32.19 -2.84
N VAL A 598 -11.37 -32.67 -2.26
CA VAL A 598 -10.08 -32.82 -2.93
C VAL A 598 -9.85 -34.30 -3.23
N SER A 599 -9.58 -34.63 -4.47
CA SER A 599 -9.29 -36.00 -4.93
C SER A 599 -7.91 -36.05 -5.59
N PRO A 600 -6.84 -36.35 -4.85
CA PRO A 600 -5.49 -36.42 -5.40
C PRO A 600 -5.33 -37.58 -6.37
N ARG A 601 -4.62 -37.34 -7.46
CA ARG A 601 -4.14 -38.34 -8.42
C ARG A 601 -2.65 -38.16 -8.56
N PHE A 602 -1.89 -39.24 -8.60
CA PHE A 602 -0.43 -39.15 -8.68
C PHE A 602 0.17 -40.38 -9.33
N ASP A 603 1.27 -40.17 -10.02
CA ASP A 603 2.14 -41.20 -10.52
C ASP A 603 3.35 -41.33 -9.58
N GLY A 604 3.60 -42.53 -9.07
CA GLY A 604 4.69 -42.78 -8.13
C GLY A 604 4.27 -42.82 -6.66
N ARG A 605 5.08 -42.30 -5.77
CA ARG A 605 4.86 -42.34 -4.31
C ARG A 605 4.41 -40.96 -3.80
N LEU A 606 3.26 -40.90 -3.15
CA LEU A 606 2.76 -39.73 -2.42
C LEU A 606 2.81 -39.99 -0.91
N THR A 607 3.34 -39.02 -0.15
CA THR A 607 3.20 -38.97 1.30
C THR A 607 2.49 -37.67 1.67
N VAL A 608 1.46 -37.74 2.49
CA VAL A 608 0.71 -36.58 2.94
C VAL A 608 0.98 -36.33 4.42
N TYR A 609 1.23 -35.07 4.75
CA TYR A 609 1.40 -34.61 6.12
C TYR A 609 0.36 -33.53 6.43
N THR A 610 -0.07 -33.47 7.68
CA THR A 610 -0.76 -32.31 8.24
C THR A 610 0.12 -31.66 9.28
N ALA A 611 0.06 -30.34 9.41
CA ALA A 611 0.81 -29.58 10.38
C ALA A 611 0.11 -28.26 10.71
N THR A 612 0.43 -27.67 11.85
CA THR A 612 0.01 -26.33 12.24
C THR A 612 1.13 -25.35 11.92
N ALA A 613 0.80 -24.30 11.15
CA ALA A 613 1.69 -23.19 10.83
C ALA A 613 1.59 -22.05 11.88
N PRO A 614 2.55 -21.13 11.94
CA PRO A 614 2.54 -19.98 12.86
C PRO A 614 1.33 -19.08 12.74
#